data_4eb8ed60210ef49ad226b0e97a8a6294
#
_entry.id   4eb8ed60210ef49ad226b0e97a8a6294
#
_cell.length_a   1.000
_cell.length_b   1.000
_cell.length_c   1.000
_cell.angle_alpha   90.00
_cell.angle_beta   90.00
_cell.angle_gamma   90.00
#
_symmetry.space_group_name_H-M   'P 1'
#
loop_
_entity.id
_entity.type
_entity.pdbx_description
1 polymer ?
#
loop_
_entity_poly.entity_id
_entity_poly.type
_entity_poly.pdbx_seq_one_letter_code
_entity_poly.pdbx_strand_id
1 'polypeptide(L)'
;MQTSTSTITAKKASITGILLLLFSLILALLPKTALSQEPLRLVIQPIQSEQKTREIFQPLADYMQHITGQPVTLITYPNYISYWSETQKPNSYDIAFDAAHFIDYRDKNMDFTVLAKQPGIISISLIVPEDDLVFDPEELIGKKIATPGPPSIAAVRIDELFENPVRLPTIIEGTDSGHIMSLLLAGEVDAAMLPTPLVSAQMAGDGGISLVLTTDSTPGMAISVSPNVSAEIREKLAKGLIEAEKTPEGKKMLDGTKLNPFEKTSNQEYFGFSELLGEI
;
A
#
# COMPACT_ATOMS: atom_id res chain seq x y z
N MET A 1 14.07 66.48 74.96
CA MET A 1 14.91 65.42 74.33
C MET A 1 13.99 64.23 73.98
N GLN A 2 13.52 64.09 72.70
CA GLN A 2 12.68 63.02 72.28
C GLN A 2 13.55 62.07 71.50
N THR A 3 13.64 60.84 71.97
CA THR A 3 14.30 59.74 71.26
C THR A 3 13.26 58.99 70.40
N SER A 4 13.41 59.04 69.08
CA SER A 4 12.58 58.36 68.13
C SER A 4 13.09 56.91 67.95
N THR A 5 12.25 55.93 68.28
CA THR A 5 12.53 54.51 68.08
C THR A 5 11.88 54.07 66.79
N SER A 6 12.69 53.83 65.77
CA SER A 6 12.18 53.25 64.46
C SER A 6 12.02 51.73 64.56
N THR A 7 10.82 51.26 64.48
CA THR A 7 10.49 49.85 64.49
C THR A 7 10.61 49.27 63.02
N ILE A 8 11.59 48.42 62.81
CA ILE A 8 11.77 47.70 61.56
C ILE A 8 10.84 46.49 61.61
N THR A 9 9.77 46.54 60.81
CA THR A 9 8.87 45.39 60.61
C THR A 9 9.44 44.45 59.52
N ALA A 10 10.08 43.37 59.92
CA ALA A 10 10.48 42.27 58.96
C ALA A 10 9.26 41.51 58.53
N LYS A 11 8.94 41.61 57.23
CA LYS A 11 7.90 40.85 56.61
C LYS A 11 8.31 39.34 56.56
N LYS A 12 7.73 38.49 57.42
CA LYS A 12 7.87 37.02 57.34
C LYS A 12 7.23 36.55 56.08
N ALA A 13 8.03 36.24 55.01
CA ALA A 13 7.55 35.51 53.87
C ALA A 13 7.10 34.13 54.33
N SER A 14 5.84 33.78 54.08
CA SER A 14 5.27 32.52 54.54
C SER A 14 6.00 31.37 53.84
N ILE A 15 6.61 30.49 54.59
CA ILE A 15 7.28 29.27 54.14
C ILE A 15 6.35 28.45 53.26
N THR A 16 5.04 28.51 53.51
CA THR A 16 4.00 27.87 52.72
C THR A 16 3.91 28.38 51.26
N GLY A 17 4.16 29.69 51.04
CA GLY A 17 4.17 30.28 49.69
C GLY A 17 5.39 29.84 48.86
N ILE A 18 6.54 29.71 49.53
CA ILE A 18 7.77 29.23 48.86
C ILE A 18 7.67 27.74 48.53
N LEU A 19 7.07 26.92 49.41
CA LEU A 19 6.83 25.48 49.12
C LEU A 19 5.87 25.27 47.98
N LEU A 20 4.80 26.06 47.86
CA LEU A 20 3.85 26.01 46.74
C LEU A 20 4.49 26.42 45.40
N LEU A 21 5.36 27.43 45.41
CA LEU A 21 6.11 27.86 44.24
C LEU A 21 7.14 26.80 43.78
N LEU A 22 7.83 26.14 44.68
CA LEU A 22 8.75 25.05 44.38
C LEU A 22 8.02 23.81 43.87
N PHE A 23 6.85 23.49 44.44
CA PHE A 23 6.04 22.36 43.96
C PHE A 23 5.48 22.57 42.54
N SER A 24 5.05 23.80 42.20
CA SER A 24 4.60 24.16 40.85
C SER A 24 5.76 24.16 39.84
N LEU A 25 6.98 24.49 40.23
CA LEU A 25 8.17 24.48 39.39
C LEU A 25 8.63 23.04 39.10
N ILE A 26 8.52 22.13 40.07
CA ILE A 26 8.84 20.70 39.92
C ILE A 26 7.83 20.02 38.98
N LEU A 27 6.54 20.39 39.06
CA LEU A 27 5.51 19.85 38.15
C LEU A 27 5.70 20.28 36.67
N ALA A 28 6.29 21.48 36.46
CA ALA A 28 6.63 22.01 35.15
C ALA A 28 7.89 21.36 34.54
N LEU A 29 8.73 20.75 35.37
CA LEU A 29 9.97 20.06 34.98
C LEU A 29 9.79 18.54 34.79
N LEU A 30 8.60 17.98 35.05
CA LEU A 30 8.34 16.60 34.69
C LEU A 30 8.47 16.50 33.17
N PRO A 31 9.35 15.62 32.63
CA PRO A 31 9.40 15.40 31.20
C PRO A 31 7.99 15.00 30.80
N LYS A 32 7.38 15.76 29.88
CA LYS A 32 6.21 15.27 29.16
C LYS A 32 6.69 13.94 28.56
N THR A 33 6.34 12.83 29.18
CA THR A 33 6.46 11.55 28.52
C THR A 33 5.69 11.73 27.23
N ALA A 34 6.42 11.93 26.13
CA ALA A 34 5.83 11.84 24.82
C ALA A 34 5.22 10.44 24.81
N LEU A 35 3.89 10.34 24.88
CA LEU A 35 3.21 9.10 24.59
C LEU A 35 3.76 8.70 23.23
N SER A 36 4.58 7.64 23.20
CA SER A 36 5.05 7.07 21.95
C SER A 36 3.79 6.73 21.17
N GLN A 37 3.54 7.51 20.12
CA GLN A 37 2.40 7.21 19.25
C GLN A 37 2.66 5.82 18.68
N GLU A 38 1.65 4.94 18.75
CA GLU A 38 1.69 3.63 18.12
C GLU A 38 2.06 3.82 16.65
N PRO A 39 2.98 3.02 16.11
CA PRO A 39 3.36 3.11 14.71
C PRO A 39 2.15 2.89 13.80
N LEU A 40 2.00 3.70 12.76
CA LEU A 40 1.11 3.40 11.66
C LEU A 40 1.63 2.19 10.89
N ARG A 41 0.78 1.25 10.60
CA ARG A 41 1.12 0.01 9.89
C ARG A 41 0.72 0.14 8.43
N LEU A 42 1.73 0.21 7.55
CA LEU A 42 1.56 0.27 6.09
C LEU A 42 1.70 -1.13 5.52
N VAL A 43 0.65 -1.64 4.88
CA VAL A 43 0.68 -2.91 4.15
C VAL A 43 0.79 -2.66 2.66
N ILE A 44 1.63 -3.46 1.98
CA ILE A 44 1.81 -3.44 0.52
C ILE A 44 1.41 -4.81 -0.02
N GLN A 45 0.64 -4.85 -1.11
CA GLN A 45 0.36 -6.11 -1.81
C GLN A 45 1.66 -6.75 -2.35
N PRO A 46 1.77 -8.08 -2.39
CA PRO A 46 3.00 -8.78 -2.75
C PRO A 46 3.24 -8.81 -4.27
N ILE A 47 3.64 -7.67 -4.85
CA ILE A 47 3.99 -7.56 -6.28
C ILE A 47 5.39 -8.08 -6.61
N GLN A 48 6.23 -8.27 -5.60
CA GLN A 48 7.57 -8.82 -5.64
C GLN A 48 7.76 -9.77 -4.44
N SER A 49 8.88 -10.46 -4.37
CA SER A 49 9.23 -11.21 -3.15
C SER A 49 9.19 -10.30 -1.92
N GLU A 50 8.92 -10.87 -0.75
CA GLU A 50 8.78 -10.10 0.50
C GLU A 50 9.95 -9.18 0.78
N GLN A 51 11.19 -9.69 0.63
CA GLN A 51 12.40 -8.89 0.81
C GLN A 51 12.47 -7.74 -0.20
N LYS A 52 12.18 -8.01 -1.47
CA LYS A 52 12.24 -7.00 -2.54
C LYS A 52 11.16 -5.94 -2.37
N THR A 53 9.94 -6.35 -1.97
CA THR A 53 8.85 -5.42 -1.64
C THR A 53 9.28 -4.48 -0.51
N ARG A 54 9.90 -5.00 0.54
CA ARG A 54 10.42 -4.20 1.64
C ARG A 54 11.49 -3.20 1.19
N GLU A 55 12.47 -3.66 0.40
CA GLU A 55 13.54 -2.78 -0.13
C GLU A 55 12.97 -1.64 -1.00
N ILE A 56 12.01 -1.95 -1.89
CA ILE A 56 11.42 -0.97 -2.81
C ILE A 56 10.55 0.04 -2.06
N PHE A 57 9.73 -0.39 -1.08
CA PHE A 57 8.72 0.46 -0.46
C PHE A 57 9.11 1.04 0.90
N GLN A 58 10.29 0.71 1.44
CA GLN A 58 10.79 1.38 2.65
C GLN A 58 10.86 2.90 2.48
N PRO A 59 11.32 3.47 1.32
CA PRO A 59 11.27 4.92 1.11
C PRO A 59 9.87 5.54 1.21
N LEU A 60 8.81 4.81 0.85
CA LEU A 60 7.42 5.26 1.00
C LEU A 60 7.03 5.34 2.48
N ALA A 61 7.37 4.31 3.27
CA ALA A 61 7.12 4.30 4.71
C ALA A 61 7.88 5.44 5.42
N ASP A 62 9.15 5.64 5.08
CA ASP A 62 9.99 6.73 5.62
C ASP A 62 9.41 8.10 5.28
N TYR A 63 8.92 8.28 4.05
CA TYR A 63 8.28 9.52 3.63
C TYR A 63 6.95 9.76 4.37
N MET A 64 6.12 8.74 4.53
CA MET A 64 4.89 8.85 5.31
C MET A 64 5.18 9.21 6.78
N GLN A 65 6.22 8.63 7.38
CA GLN A 65 6.69 9.03 8.71
C GLN A 65 7.11 10.50 8.75
N HIS A 66 7.85 10.96 7.73
CA HIS A 66 8.30 12.36 7.63
C HIS A 66 7.11 13.34 7.60
N ILE A 67 6.10 13.10 6.74
CA ILE A 67 4.96 14.02 6.58
C ILE A 67 3.95 13.95 7.72
N THR A 68 3.82 12.83 8.40
CA THR A 68 2.89 12.67 9.53
C THR A 68 3.50 13.04 10.87
N GLY A 69 4.81 12.86 11.01
CA GLY A 69 5.53 12.93 12.29
C GLY A 69 5.30 11.72 13.20
N GLN A 70 4.62 10.67 12.70
CA GLN A 70 4.33 9.43 13.42
C GLN A 70 5.13 8.28 12.81
N PRO A 71 5.72 7.36 13.60
CA PRO A 71 6.41 6.20 13.06
C PRO A 71 5.53 5.39 12.10
N VAL A 72 6.11 4.88 11.01
CA VAL A 72 5.42 4.03 10.05
C VAL A 72 6.17 2.72 9.91
N THR A 73 5.49 1.60 10.15
CA THR A 73 6.04 0.25 10.00
C THR A 73 5.51 -0.39 8.73
N LEU A 74 6.41 -0.82 7.86
CA LEU A 74 6.07 -1.54 6.64
C LEU A 74 5.79 -3.02 6.94
N ILE A 75 4.62 -3.51 6.53
CA ILE A 75 4.20 -4.90 6.60
C ILE A 75 4.21 -5.48 5.19
N THR A 76 4.85 -6.63 5.02
CA THR A 76 4.94 -7.36 3.75
C THR A 76 4.57 -8.81 3.96
N TYR A 77 4.09 -9.47 2.91
CA TYR A 77 3.66 -10.87 2.92
C TYR A 77 4.31 -11.66 1.79
N PRO A 78 4.55 -12.96 1.96
CA PRO A 78 5.25 -13.77 0.96
C PRO A 78 4.43 -14.01 -0.31
N ASN A 79 3.10 -13.96 -0.24
CA ASN A 79 2.19 -14.19 -1.36
C ASN A 79 0.82 -13.56 -1.13
N TYR A 80 -0.03 -13.56 -2.17
CA TYR A 80 -1.36 -12.97 -2.14
C TYR A 80 -2.33 -13.68 -1.19
N ILE A 81 -2.21 -14.99 -0.99
CA ILE A 81 -3.07 -15.75 -0.05
C ILE A 81 -2.81 -15.27 1.38
N SER A 82 -1.53 -15.20 1.79
CA SER A 82 -1.16 -14.69 3.11
C SER A 82 -1.55 -13.23 3.30
N TYR A 83 -1.31 -12.40 2.27
CA TYR A 83 -1.72 -11.00 2.25
C TYR A 83 -3.22 -10.86 2.47
N TRP A 84 -4.03 -11.57 1.69
CA TRP A 84 -5.49 -11.51 1.75
C TRP A 84 -6.03 -11.99 3.10
N SER A 85 -5.57 -13.15 3.57
CA SER A 85 -5.98 -13.70 4.86
C SER A 85 -5.69 -12.77 6.05
N GLU A 86 -4.55 -12.06 6.02
CA GLU A 86 -4.16 -11.16 7.11
C GLU A 86 -4.85 -9.79 7.00
N THR A 87 -5.07 -9.28 5.78
CA THR A 87 -5.67 -7.97 5.57
C THR A 87 -7.18 -7.93 5.69
N GLN A 88 -7.85 -9.09 5.77
CA GLN A 88 -9.26 -9.18 6.15
C GLN A 88 -9.49 -9.04 7.67
N LYS A 89 -8.44 -9.23 8.48
CA LYS A 89 -8.57 -9.15 9.95
C LYS A 89 -8.76 -7.71 10.40
N PRO A 90 -9.74 -7.43 11.25
CA PRO A 90 -9.96 -6.08 11.77
C PRO A 90 -8.72 -5.53 12.47
N ASN A 91 -8.42 -4.27 12.24
CA ASN A 91 -7.33 -3.54 12.90
C ASN A 91 -5.93 -4.17 12.74
N SER A 92 -5.69 -4.97 11.70
CA SER A 92 -4.37 -5.57 11.45
C SER A 92 -3.37 -4.59 10.82
N TYR A 93 -3.86 -3.52 10.19
CA TYR A 93 -3.08 -2.44 9.57
C TYR A 93 -3.88 -1.13 9.54
N ASP A 94 -3.22 -0.03 9.18
CA ASP A 94 -3.77 1.32 9.20
C ASP A 94 -3.81 1.96 7.81
N ILE A 95 -2.85 1.59 6.96
CA ILE A 95 -2.68 2.12 5.60
C ILE A 95 -2.43 0.93 4.67
N ALA A 96 -3.03 0.94 3.48
CA ALA A 96 -2.78 -0.04 2.43
C ALA A 96 -2.39 0.65 1.12
N PHE A 97 -1.48 0.02 0.36
CA PHE A 97 -1.15 0.39 -1.00
C PHE A 97 -1.31 -0.81 -1.92
N ASP A 98 -2.39 -0.83 -2.69
CA ASP A 98 -2.77 -2.00 -3.47
C ASP A 98 -3.70 -1.69 -4.65
N ALA A 99 -4.18 -2.75 -5.31
CA ALA A 99 -4.97 -2.68 -6.54
C ALA A 99 -6.46 -2.44 -6.27
N ALA A 100 -7.18 -2.06 -7.32
CA ALA A 100 -8.55 -1.58 -7.30
C ALA A 100 -9.54 -2.50 -6.59
N HIS A 101 -9.46 -3.81 -6.79
CA HIS A 101 -10.38 -4.78 -6.18
C HIS A 101 -10.24 -4.87 -4.65
N PHE A 102 -9.01 -4.74 -4.13
CA PHE A 102 -8.78 -4.66 -2.68
C PHE A 102 -9.24 -3.33 -2.11
N ILE A 103 -9.05 -2.24 -2.84
CA ILE A 103 -9.48 -0.89 -2.42
C ILE A 103 -10.99 -0.85 -2.28
N ASP A 104 -11.74 -1.29 -3.29
CA ASP A 104 -13.22 -1.34 -3.24
C ASP A 104 -13.73 -2.28 -2.14
N TYR A 105 -13.07 -3.43 -1.94
CA TYR A 105 -13.39 -4.32 -0.83
C TYR A 105 -13.25 -3.63 0.53
N ARG A 106 -12.16 -2.88 0.74
CA ARG A 106 -11.93 -2.16 2.01
C ARG A 106 -12.90 -1.00 2.21
N ASP A 107 -13.25 -0.30 1.15
CA ASP A 107 -14.30 0.72 1.21
C ASP A 107 -15.62 0.12 1.70
N LYS A 108 -16.08 -0.94 1.04
CA LYS A 108 -17.38 -1.59 1.32
C LYS A 108 -17.44 -2.29 2.68
N ASN A 109 -16.35 -2.93 3.12
CA ASN A 109 -16.39 -3.84 4.27
C ASN A 109 -15.63 -3.32 5.51
N MET A 110 -14.80 -2.29 5.36
CA MET A 110 -13.89 -1.82 6.41
C MET A 110 -13.87 -0.28 6.55
N ASP A 111 -14.70 0.45 5.80
CA ASP A 111 -14.83 1.91 5.81
C ASP A 111 -13.51 2.66 5.52
N PHE A 112 -12.63 2.06 4.72
CA PHE A 112 -11.38 2.70 4.33
C PHE A 112 -11.63 3.85 3.36
N THR A 113 -10.81 4.90 3.48
CA THR A 113 -10.86 6.07 2.58
C THR A 113 -9.63 6.09 1.69
N VAL A 114 -9.82 6.22 0.37
CA VAL A 114 -8.71 6.38 -0.58
C VAL A 114 -8.18 7.81 -0.53
N LEU A 115 -6.87 7.97 -0.46
CA LEU A 115 -6.22 9.29 -0.33
C LEU A 115 -5.55 9.76 -1.61
N ALA A 116 -4.84 8.86 -2.30
CA ALA A 116 -4.05 9.20 -3.49
C ALA A 116 -3.78 7.93 -4.30
N LYS A 117 -3.69 8.06 -5.63
CA LYS A 117 -3.45 6.94 -6.53
C LYS A 117 -2.20 7.14 -7.40
N GLN A 118 -1.68 6.05 -7.94
CA GLN A 118 -0.76 6.09 -9.07
C GLN A 118 -1.52 6.49 -10.33
N PRO A 119 -0.94 7.32 -11.21
CA PRO A 119 -1.58 7.74 -12.45
C PRO A 119 -1.80 6.57 -13.41
N GLY A 120 -2.76 6.76 -14.32
CA GLY A 120 -3.05 5.82 -15.38
C GLY A 120 -3.98 4.68 -14.96
N ILE A 121 -3.96 3.64 -15.77
CA ILE A 121 -4.78 2.43 -15.64
C ILE A 121 -3.89 1.20 -15.63
N ILE A 122 -4.38 0.11 -15.04
CA ILE A 122 -3.73 -1.20 -15.01
C ILE A 122 -4.59 -2.17 -15.83
N SER A 123 -3.99 -2.80 -16.84
CA SER A 123 -4.57 -3.96 -17.54
C SER A 123 -3.60 -5.13 -17.46
N ILE A 124 -4.14 -6.33 -17.61
CA ILE A 124 -3.40 -7.58 -17.61
C ILE A 124 -3.47 -8.18 -18.99
N SER A 125 -2.36 -8.68 -19.49
CA SER A 125 -2.28 -9.37 -20.79
C SER A 125 -2.08 -10.87 -20.57
N LEU A 126 -2.88 -11.66 -21.26
CA LEU A 126 -2.69 -13.10 -21.43
C LEU A 126 -1.74 -13.30 -22.59
N ILE A 127 -0.64 -13.98 -22.35
CA ILE A 127 0.43 -14.23 -23.32
C ILE A 127 0.80 -15.71 -23.37
N VAL A 128 1.29 -16.13 -24.54
CA VAL A 128 1.80 -17.49 -24.82
C VAL A 128 3.20 -17.39 -25.44
N PRO A 129 3.98 -18.48 -25.54
CA PRO A 129 5.20 -18.50 -26.35
C PRO A 129 4.93 -18.05 -27.79
N GLU A 130 5.90 -17.38 -28.42
CA GLU A 130 5.75 -16.79 -29.76
C GLU A 130 5.37 -17.80 -30.85
N ASP A 131 5.82 -19.04 -30.70
CA ASP A 131 5.55 -20.12 -31.66
C ASP A 131 4.17 -20.77 -31.46
N ASP A 132 3.45 -20.45 -30.38
CA ASP A 132 2.13 -20.99 -30.07
C ASP A 132 1.03 -20.09 -30.68
N LEU A 133 0.18 -20.69 -31.48
CA LEU A 133 -0.95 -20.01 -32.11
C LEU A 133 -2.21 -20.23 -31.26
N VAL A 134 -2.45 -19.33 -30.31
CA VAL A 134 -3.66 -19.29 -29.47
C VAL A 134 -4.42 -18.01 -29.79
N PHE A 135 -5.66 -18.17 -30.27
CA PHE A 135 -6.54 -17.06 -30.65
C PHE A 135 -7.70 -16.87 -29.70
N ASP A 136 -8.03 -17.89 -28.91
CA ASP A 136 -9.10 -17.88 -27.94
C ASP A 136 -8.59 -18.41 -26.58
N PRO A 137 -8.87 -17.74 -25.46
CA PRO A 137 -8.53 -18.25 -24.14
C PRO A 137 -9.01 -19.67 -23.87
N GLU A 138 -10.16 -20.10 -24.43
CA GLU A 138 -10.69 -21.47 -24.25
C GLU A 138 -9.74 -22.56 -24.75
N GLU A 139 -8.82 -22.26 -25.66
CA GLU A 139 -7.79 -23.19 -26.13
C GLU A 139 -6.77 -23.53 -25.01
N LEU A 140 -6.74 -22.72 -23.94
CA LEU A 140 -5.88 -22.93 -22.78
C LEU A 140 -6.56 -23.74 -21.65
N ILE A 141 -7.78 -24.25 -21.86
CA ILE A 141 -8.45 -25.12 -20.89
C ILE A 141 -7.61 -26.39 -20.67
N GLY A 142 -7.33 -26.69 -19.39
CA GLY A 142 -6.48 -27.81 -18.99
C GLY A 142 -4.98 -27.57 -19.16
N LYS A 143 -4.58 -26.42 -19.70
CA LYS A 143 -3.20 -25.95 -19.81
C LYS A 143 -2.74 -25.26 -18.50
N LYS A 144 -1.45 -24.99 -18.39
CA LYS A 144 -0.86 -24.29 -17.24
C LYS A 144 -0.74 -22.81 -17.53
N ILE A 145 -1.34 -21.96 -16.69
CA ILE A 145 -1.21 -20.50 -16.77
C ILE A 145 -0.49 -19.99 -15.53
N ALA A 146 0.63 -19.28 -15.72
CA ALA A 146 1.37 -18.68 -14.61
C ALA A 146 0.81 -17.30 -14.25
N THR A 147 0.62 -17.07 -12.94
CA THR A 147 0.18 -15.78 -12.36
C THR A 147 0.85 -15.58 -11.00
N PRO A 148 0.75 -14.38 -10.37
CA PRO A 148 1.16 -14.21 -8.96
C PRO A 148 0.30 -14.97 -7.94
N GLY A 149 -0.68 -15.74 -8.40
CA GLY A 149 -1.63 -16.49 -7.56
C GLY A 149 -2.82 -15.65 -7.07
N PRO A 150 -3.91 -16.33 -6.66
CA PRO A 150 -5.11 -15.65 -6.17
C PRO A 150 -4.86 -15.02 -4.77
N PRO A 151 -5.55 -13.90 -4.45
CA PRO A 151 -6.42 -13.12 -5.32
C PRO A 151 -5.71 -11.92 -5.99
N SER A 152 -4.55 -12.10 -6.60
CA SER A 152 -3.94 -11.02 -7.41
C SER A 152 -4.86 -10.61 -8.56
N ILE A 153 -4.73 -9.35 -9.03
CA ILE A 153 -5.53 -8.87 -10.17
C ILE A 153 -5.36 -9.76 -11.41
N ALA A 154 -4.18 -10.32 -11.65
CA ALA A 154 -3.93 -11.22 -12.76
C ALA A 154 -4.67 -12.56 -12.59
N ALA A 155 -4.72 -13.11 -11.36
CA ALA A 155 -5.39 -14.37 -11.11
C ALA A 155 -6.92 -14.24 -11.15
N VAL A 156 -7.50 -13.19 -10.53
CA VAL A 156 -8.96 -12.99 -10.53
C VAL A 156 -9.53 -12.69 -11.92
N ARG A 157 -8.70 -12.15 -12.84
CA ARG A 157 -9.09 -11.98 -14.25
C ARG A 157 -9.20 -13.30 -15.00
N ILE A 158 -8.62 -14.40 -14.51
CA ILE A 158 -8.79 -15.73 -15.13
C ILE A 158 -10.24 -16.18 -15.07
N ASP A 159 -10.92 -15.95 -13.96
CA ASP A 159 -12.32 -16.36 -13.79
C ASP A 159 -13.25 -15.67 -14.80
N GLU A 160 -12.91 -14.45 -15.25
CA GLU A 160 -13.65 -13.76 -16.30
C GLU A 160 -13.40 -14.37 -17.71
N LEU A 161 -12.24 -15.02 -17.92
CA LEU A 161 -11.86 -15.62 -19.19
C LEU A 161 -12.36 -17.06 -19.32
N PHE A 162 -12.61 -17.74 -18.20
CA PHE A 162 -13.02 -19.14 -18.14
C PHE A 162 -14.28 -19.29 -17.30
N GLU A 163 -15.42 -18.91 -17.87
CA GLU A 163 -16.72 -18.87 -17.17
C GLU A 163 -17.19 -20.24 -16.64
N ASN A 164 -16.71 -21.34 -17.22
CA ASN A 164 -17.11 -22.69 -16.82
C ASN A 164 -16.15 -23.25 -15.75
N PRO A 165 -16.58 -23.35 -14.47
CA PRO A 165 -15.71 -23.76 -13.37
C PRO A 165 -15.21 -25.21 -13.42
N VAL A 166 -15.77 -26.05 -14.32
CA VAL A 166 -15.30 -27.42 -14.57
C VAL A 166 -14.29 -27.50 -15.74
N ARG A 167 -14.07 -26.39 -16.45
CA ARG A 167 -13.18 -26.29 -17.61
C ARG A 167 -12.19 -25.15 -17.41
N LEU A 168 -11.33 -25.31 -16.42
CA LEU A 168 -10.35 -24.30 -16.03
C LEU A 168 -8.93 -24.71 -16.45
N PRO A 169 -8.04 -23.72 -16.65
CA PRO A 169 -6.61 -23.96 -16.69
C PRO A 169 -6.08 -24.33 -15.29
N THR A 170 -4.88 -24.90 -15.26
CA THR A 170 -4.14 -25.10 -14.00
C THR A 170 -3.33 -23.84 -13.69
N ILE A 171 -3.58 -23.21 -12.56
CA ILE A 171 -2.84 -22.02 -12.16
C ILE A 171 -1.51 -22.41 -11.52
N ILE A 172 -0.43 -21.84 -12.02
CA ILE A 172 0.92 -21.96 -11.50
C ILE A 172 1.33 -20.61 -10.86
N GLU A 173 1.62 -20.61 -9.57
CA GLU A 173 2.02 -19.39 -8.88
C GLU A 173 3.49 -19.06 -9.13
N GLY A 174 3.75 -17.86 -9.63
CA GLY A 174 5.10 -17.32 -9.70
C GLY A 174 5.37 -16.33 -8.55
N THR A 175 6.61 -16.24 -8.13
CA THR A 175 7.02 -15.36 -7.01
C THR A 175 6.93 -13.87 -7.36
N ASP A 176 7.12 -13.54 -8.62
CA ASP A 176 7.04 -12.19 -9.17
C ASP A 176 6.89 -12.26 -10.71
N SER A 177 6.65 -11.12 -11.32
CA SER A 177 6.46 -11.04 -12.79
C SER A 177 7.67 -11.51 -13.60
N GLY A 178 8.89 -11.33 -13.11
CA GLY A 178 10.10 -11.81 -13.76
C GLY A 178 10.18 -13.35 -13.75
N HIS A 179 9.86 -13.96 -12.62
CA HIS A 179 9.80 -15.43 -12.49
C HIS A 179 8.69 -16.00 -13.41
N ILE A 180 7.50 -15.39 -13.42
CA ILE A 180 6.40 -15.81 -14.30
C ILE A 180 6.82 -15.76 -15.77
N MET A 181 7.45 -14.67 -16.21
CA MET A 181 7.98 -14.54 -17.56
C MET A 181 9.03 -15.62 -17.87
N SER A 182 9.91 -15.92 -16.90
CA SER A 182 10.92 -16.97 -17.06
C SER A 182 10.32 -18.36 -17.20
N LEU A 183 9.26 -18.69 -16.44
CA LEU A 183 8.53 -19.96 -16.57
C LEU A 183 7.93 -20.12 -17.97
N LEU A 184 7.34 -19.05 -18.53
CA LEU A 184 6.78 -19.06 -19.86
C LEU A 184 7.86 -19.27 -20.93
N LEU A 185 8.92 -18.48 -20.90
CA LEU A 185 10.02 -18.57 -21.86
C LEU A 185 10.79 -19.90 -21.78
N ALA A 186 10.80 -20.56 -20.61
CA ALA A 186 11.38 -21.89 -20.42
C ALA A 186 10.45 -23.03 -20.87
N GLY A 187 9.18 -22.74 -21.24
CA GLY A 187 8.19 -23.75 -21.61
C GLY A 187 7.69 -24.60 -20.41
N GLU A 188 7.85 -24.11 -19.19
CA GLU A 188 7.37 -24.79 -17.97
C GLU A 188 5.86 -24.58 -17.76
N VAL A 189 5.31 -23.53 -18.36
CA VAL A 189 3.89 -23.20 -18.44
C VAL A 189 3.49 -22.89 -19.90
N ASP A 190 2.24 -23.09 -20.22
CA ASP A 190 1.70 -22.88 -21.57
C ASP A 190 1.32 -21.41 -21.82
N ALA A 191 0.98 -20.66 -20.76
CA ALA A 191 0.60 -19.25 -20.85
C ALA A 191 0.96 -18.50 -19.56
N ALA A 192 0.89 -17.18 -19.62
CA ALA A 192 1.07 -16.33 -18.42
C ALA A 192 0.13 -15.12 -18.46
N MET A 193 -0.27 -14.63 -17.28
CA MET A 193 -0.98 -13.36 -17.14
C MET A 193 -0.11 -12.36 -16.38
N LEU A 194 0.24 -11.27 -17.06
CA LEU A 194 1.18 -10.26 -16.59
C LEU A 194 0.68 -8.84 -16.87
N PRO A 195 1.13 -7.83 -16.12
CA PRO A 195 0.81 -6.43 -16.40
C PRO A 195 1.17 -6.06 -17.84
N THR A 196 0.23 -5.47 -18.57
CA THR A 196 0.38 -5.09 -19.98
C THR A 196 1.63 -4.28 -20.30
N PRO A 197 2.06 -3.30 -19.47
CA PRO A 197 3.30 -2.57 -19.75
C PRO A 197 4.55 -3.46 -19.79
N LEU A 198 4.58 -4.47 -18.91
CA LEU A 198 5.70 -5.43 -18.89
C LEU A 198 5.71 -6.32 -20.13
N VAL A 199 4.53 -6.81 -20.55
CA VAL A 199 4.36 -7.57 -21.78
C VAL A 199 4.79 -6.76 -22.99
N SER A 200 4.35 -5.49 -23.09
CA SER A 200 4.74 -4.59 -24.17
C SER A 200 6.25 -4.35 -24.22
N ALA A 201 6.89 -4.21 -23.07
CA ALA A 201 8.33 -4.06 -22.98
C ALA A 201 9.08 -5.32 -23.44
N GLN A 202 8.62 -6.52 -23.06
CA GLN A 202 9.17 -7.81 -23.52
C GLN A 202 9.05 -7.97 -25.04
N MET A 203 7.87 -7.72 -25.61
CA MET A 203 7.62 -7.80 -27.04
C MET A 203 8.47 -6.82 -27.87
N ALA A 204 8.69 -5.61 -27.34
CA ALA A 204 9.51 -4.59 -28.00
C ALA A 204 11.02 -4.85 -27.88
N GLY A 205 11.45 -5.63 -26.91
CA GLY A 205 12.85 -5.96 -26.62
C GLY A 205 13.21 -7.37 -27.14
N ASP A 206 13.19 -8.33 -26.22
CA ASP A 206 13.69 -9.69 -26.48
C ASP A 206 12.70 -10.57 -27.24
N GLY A 207 11.41 -10.20 -27.34
CA GLY A 207 10.37 -11.00 -28.00
C GLY A 207 10.09 -12.33 -27.26
N GLY A 208 9.88 -13.41 -28.03
CA GLY A 208 9.66 -14.77 -27.54
C GLY A 208 8.26 -15.03 -26.98
N ILE A 209 7.34 -14.05 -27.09
CA ILE A 209 5.97 -14.14 -26.61
C ILE A 209 4.97 -13.56 -27.62
N SER A 210 3.77 -14.10 -27.63
CA SER A 210 2.62 -13.61 -28.40
C SER A 210 1.49 -13.20 -27.46
N LEU A 211 0.81 -12.09 -27.80
CA LEU A 211 -0.35 -11.60 -27.07
C LEU A 211 -1.61 -12.35 -27.52
N VAL A 212 -2.33 -12.96 -26.59
CA VAL A 212 -3.66 -13.54 -26.84
C VAL A 212 -4.73 -12.45 -26.67
N LEU A 213 -4.76 -11.80 -25.50
CA LEU A 213 -5.69 -10.69 -25.22
C LEU A 213 -5.17 -9.78 -24.13
N THR A 214 -5.82 -8.65 -23.97
CA THR A 214 -5.66 -7.75 -22.81
C THR A 214 -7.02 -7.59 -22.14
N THR A 215 -7.04 -7.73 -20.80
CA THR A 215 -8.27 -7.58 -19.99
C THR A 215 -8.72 -6.13 -19.92
N ASP A 216 -9.94 -5.91 -19.45
CA ASP A 216 -10.42 -4.60 -19.08
C ASP A 216 -9.49 -3.96 -18.02
N SER A 217 -9.34 -2.65 -18.13
CA SER A 217 -8.46 -1.91 -17.25
C SER A 217 -9.13 -1.54 -15.93
N THR A 218 -8.30 -1.44 -14.89
CA THR A 218 -8.67 -0.89 -13.58
C THR A 218 -7.92 0.42 -13.33
N PRO A 219 -8.38 1.29 -12.41
CA PRO A 219 -7.58 2.41 -11.95
C PRO A 219 -6.24 1.96 -11.38
N GLY A 220 -5.27 2.88 -11.38
CA GLY A 220 -3.95 2.66 -10.77
C GLY A 220 -4.05 2.28 -9.29
N MET A 221 -3.02 1.60 -8.78
CA MET A 221 -2.89 1.30 -7.34
C MET A 221 -3.02 2.57 -6.52
N ALA A 222 -3.64 2.48 -5.34
CA ALA A 222 -3.82 3.65 -4.48
C ALA A 222 -3.50 3.38 -3.01
N ILE A 223 -3.24 4.47 -2.30
CA ILE A 223 -3.14 4.50 -0.85
C ILE A 223 -4.54 4.67 -0.27
N SER A 224 -4.96 3.72 0.53
CA SER A 224 -6.18 3.79 1.34
C SER A 224 -5.86 3.71 2.83
N VAL A 225 -6.69 4.33 3.66
CA VAL A 225 -6.48 4.40 5.12
C VAL A 225 -7.70 3.99 5.90
N SER A 226 -7.46 3.34 7.03
CA SER A 226 -8.45 2.92 8.01
C SER A 226 -9.21 4.12 8.60
N PRO A 227 -10.51 3.98 8.95
CA PRO A 227 -11.26 4.99 9.68
C PRO A 227 -10.66 5.30 11.07
N ASN A 228 -9.83 4.41 11.62
CA ASN A 228 -9.16 4.61 12.90
C ASN A 228 -7.99 5.61 12.84
N VAL A 229 -7.48 5.90 11.64
CA VAL A 229 -6.45 6.93 11.44
C VAL A 229 -7.11 8.31 11.60
N SER A 230 -6.54 9.16 12.45
CA SER A 230 -7.11 10.49 12.74
C SER A 230 -7.28 11.33 11.47
N ALA A 231 -8.28 12.23 11.45
CA ALA A 231 -8.50 13.13 10.33
C ALA A 231 -7.27 13.98 10.01
N GLU A 232 -6.53 14.44 11.03
CA GLU A 232 -5.29 15.20 10.86
C GLU A 232 -4.22 14.40 10.10
N ILE A 233 -4.02 13.14 10.48
CA ILE A 233 -3.04 12.26 9.82
C ILE A 233 -3.48 11.94 8.39
N ARG A 234 -4.76 11.67 8.17
CA ARG A 234 -5.30 11.44 6.80
C ARG A 234 -5.08 12.65 5.89
N GLU A 235 -5.31 13.87 6.41
CA GLU A 235 -5.08 15.10 5.64
C GLU A 235 -3.59 15.30 5.31
N LYS A 236 -2.69 15.08 6.29
CA LYS A 236 -1.23 15.14 6.07
C LYS A 236 -0.78 14.14 5.02
N LEU A 237 -1.25 12.90 5.09
CA LEU A 237 -0.95 11.85 4.10
C LEU A 237 -1.46 12.24 2.71
N ALA A 238 -2.74 12.62 2.57
CA ALA A 238 -3.33 12.99 1.30
C ALA A 238 -2.58 14.16 0.65
N LYS A 239 -2.34 15.23 1.40
CA LYS A 239 -1.62 16.41 0.91
C LYS A 239 -0.17 16.07 0.58
N GLY A 240 0.54 15.39 1.50
CA GLY A 240 1.96 15.08 1.32
C GLY A 240 2.20 14.18 0.11
N LEU A 241 1.37 13.14 -0.11
CA LEU A 241 1.49 12.26 -1.26
C LEU A 241 1.28 13.02 -2.59
N ILE A 242 0.23 13.85 -2.69
CA ILE A 242 -0.06 14.64 -3.90
C ILE A 242 1.03 15.69 -4.18
N GLU A 243 1.65 16.22 -3.15
CA GLU A 243 2.69 17.24 -3.28
C GLU A 243 4.12 16.67 -3.22
N ALA A 244 4.28 15.35 -3.23
CA ALA A 244 5.58 14.69 -3.08
C ALA A 244 6.63 15.20 -4.08
N GLU A 245 6.27 15.36 -5.34
CA GLU A 245 7.19 15.87 -6.38
C GLU A 245 7.71 17.28 -6.15
N LYS A 246 7.08 18.06 -5.24
CA LYS A 246 7.44 19.45 -4.95
C LYS A 246 8.46 19.56 -3.83
N THR A 247 8.73 18.47 -3.09
CA THR A 247 9.63 18.46 -1.93
C THR A 247 10.85 17.58 -2.18
N PRO A 248 12.03 17.89 -1.59
CA PRO A 248 13.20 17.04 -1.72
C PRO A 248 12.98 15.62 -1.20
N GLU A 249 12.29 15.48 -0.06
CA GLU A 249 11.99 14.21 0.58
C GLU A 249 11.03 13.37 -0.28
N GLY A 250 10.00 14.00 -0.84
CA GLY A 250 9.05 13.34 -1.71
C GLY A 250 9.69 12.90 -3.04
N LYS A 251 10.56 13.73 -3.65
CA LYS A 251 11.35 13.32 -4.83
C LYS A 251 12.23 12.11 -4.52
N LYS A 252 12.93 12.12 -3.38
CA LYS A 252 13.74 10.98 -2.94
C LYS A 252 12.91 9.70 -2.79
N MET A 253 11.69 9.82 -2.25
CA MET A 253 10.75 8.70 -2.14
C MET A 253 10.35 8.18 -3.53
N LEU A 254 9.92 9.05 -4.44
CA LEU A 254 9.52 8.68 -5.81
C LEU A 254 10.68 8.02 -6.57
N ASP A 255 11.88 8.58 -6.48
CA ASP A 255 13.08 8.01 -7.11
C ASP A 255 13.44 6.63 -6.53
N GLY A 256 13.31 6.47 -5.21
CA GLY A 256 13.60 5.21 -4.52
C GLY A 256 12.63 4.09 -4.83
N THR A 257 11.33 4.42 -4.89
CA THR A 257 10.24 3.46 -5.16
C THR A 257 9.99 3.23 -6.65
N LYS A 258 10.47 4.12 -7.52
CA LYS A 258 10.11 4.19 -8.96
C LYS A 258 8.63 4.43 -9.20
N LEU A 259 7.92 4.97 -8.21
CA LEU A 259 6.54 5.40 -8.37
C LEU A 259 6.46 6.72 -9.13
N ASN A 260 5.39 6.91 -9.88
CA ASN A 260 5.05 8.20 -10.45
C ASN A 260 4.51 9.14 -9.36
N PRO A 261 4.50 10.47 -9.58
CA PRO A 261 3.77 11.40 -8.71
C PRO A 261 2.32 10.96 -8.53
N PHE A 262 1.86 11.00 -7.28
CA PHE A 262 0.50 10.59 -6.95
C PHE A 262 -0.53 11.61 -7.43
N GLU A 263 -1.70 11.11 -7.84
CA GLU A 263 -2.86 11.91 -8.26
C GLU A 263 -3.99 11.85 -7.23
N LYS A 264 -4.84 12.87 -7.26
CA LYS A 264 -6.09 12.89 -6.48
C LYS A 264 -7.03 11.80 -6.98
N THR A 265 -7.76 11.20 -6.06
CA THR A 265 -8.76 10.17 -6.33
C THR A 265 -9.85 10.18 -5.27
N SER A 266 -10.82 9.30 -5.41
CA SER A 266 -11.87 9.05 -4.43
C SER A 266 -12.30 7.58 -4.47
N ASN A 267 -13.00 7.12 -3.43
CA ASN A 267 -13.55 5.76 -3.37
C ASN A 267 -14.45 5.45 -4.57
N GLN A 268 -15.18 6.46 -5.08
CA GLN A 268 -16.08 6.31 -6.24
C GLN A 268 -15.36 5.81 -7.50
N GLU A 269 -14.09 6.13 -7.68
CA GLU A 269 -13.30 5.67 -8.83
C GLU A 269 -13.03 4.15 -8.78
N TYR A 270 -13.09 3.57 -7.59
CA TYR A 270 -12.83 2.14 -7.34
C TYR A 270 -14.12 1.32 -7.15
N PHE A 271 -15.28 1.95 -7.23
CA PHE A 271 -16.56 1.29 -7.00
C PHE A 271 -16.82 0.16 -8.02
N GLY A 272 -17.19 -1.02 -7.51
CA GLY A 272 -17.52 -2.21 -8.29
C GLY A 272 -16.37 -3.20 -8.50
N PHE A 273 -15.11 -2.77 -8.32
CA PHE A 273 -13.98 -3.67 -8.58
C PHE A 273 -13.83 -4.84 -7.60
N SER A 274 -14.43 -4.79 -6.42
CA SER A 274 -14.43 -5.92 -5.49
C SER A 274 -15.23 -7.12 -6.01
N GLU A 275 -16.07 -6.94 -7.02
CA GLU A 275 -16.79 -8.05 -7.70
C GLU A 275 -15.81 -9.03 -8.35
N LEU A 276 -14.60 -8.57 -8.74
CA LEU A 276 -13.51 -9.43 -9.24
C LEU A 276 -13.02 -10.45 -8.19
N LEU A 277 -13.25 -10.24 -6.91
CA LEU A 277 -12.87 -11.18 -5.87
C LEU A 277 -13.79 -12.40 -5.80
N GLY A 278 -14.97 -12.33 -6.43
CA GLY A 278 -15.95 -13.41 -6.39
C GLY A 278 -16.41 -13.71 -4.96
N GLU A 279 -16.78 -14.97 -4.72
CA GLU A 279 -17.14 -15.51 -3.39
C GLU A 279 -15.92 -16.10 -2.67
N ILE A 280 -14.79 -15.34 -2.61
CA ILE A 280 -13.56 -15.80 -1.97
C ILE A 280 -13.65 -15.70 -0.43
#